data_47428659bed94ce825c4135c39d60aa7
#
_entry.id   47428659bed94ce825c4135c39d60aa7
#
_cell.length_a   1.000
_cell.length_b   1.000
_cell.length_c   1.000
_cell.angle_alpha   90.00
_cell.angle_beta   90.00
_cell.angle_gamma   90.00
#
_symmetry.space_group_name_H-M   'P 1'
#
loop_
_entity.id
_entity.type
_entity.pdbx_description
1 polymer ?
#
loop_
_entity_poly.entity_id
_entity_poly.type
_entity_poly.pdbx_seq_one_letter_code
_entity_poly.pdbx_strand_id
1 'polypeptide(L)'
;IRYTQNKYVWMKASMGILTTDLKPKIAMEECYIGKKLVKIYGIAKGSGMIFPNMATTLGFIFTDATISSSILNQLLKQNIQKTFNAISCDGDTSTNDMVSIFATGEVLNSNLISVKDKKLSDFNSSLFNVLKSLAKRVAADGEGATKFISIKVKNCKTEQDAKKISFSIANSPLVKT
;
A
#
# COMPACT_ATOMS: atom_id res chain seq x y z
N ILE A 1 -18.96 10.76 7.46
CA ILE A 1 -17.75 10.16 8.04
C ILE A 1 -16.93 11.31 8.62
N ARG A 2 -16.66 11.28 9.92
CA ARG A 2 -15.77 12.27 10.55
C ARG A 2 -14.34 11.74 10.51
N TYR A 3 -13.43 12.50 9.94
CA TYR A 3 -12.00 12.22 10.03
C TYR A 3 -11.54 12.32 11.50
N THR A 4 -10.71 11.39 11.95
CA THR A 4 -10.17 11.39 13.31
C THR A 4 -8.69 11.02 13.30
N GLN A 5 -7.93 11.67 14.16
CA GLN A 5 -6.53 11.33 14.42
C GLN A 5 -6.38 10.33 15.60
N ASN A 6 -7.48 9.88 16.18
CA ASN A 6 -7.45 8.94 17.30
C ASN A 6 -7.03 7.55 16.82
N LYS A 7 -5.84 7.11 17.22
CA LYS A 7 -5.26 5.81 16.88
C LYS A 7 -6.15 4.62 17.25
N TYR A 8 -6.93 4.74 18.31
CA TYR A 8 -7.85 3.69 18.77
C TYR A 8 -9.00 3.47 17.78
N VAL A 9 -9.52 4.54 17.18
CA VAL A 9 -10.58 4.45 16.16
C VAL A 9 -10.05 3.78 14.89
N TRP A 10 -8.83 4.11 14.48
CA TRP A 10 -8.16 3.46 13.34
C TRP A 10 -7.92 1.97 13.60
N MET A 11 -7.53 1.60 14.83
CA MET A 11 -7.39 0.20 15.24
C MET A 11 -8.72 -0.54 15.10
N LYS A 12 -9.81 0.00 15.64
CA LYS A 12 -11.15 -0.59 15.51
C LYS A 12 -11.59 -0.73 14.05
N ALA A 13 -11.36 0.30 13.24
CA ALA A 13 -11.68 0.25 11.81
C ALA A 13 -10.90 -0.85 11.09
N SER A 14 -9.60 -0.99 11.38
CA SER A 14 -8.78 -2.04 10.77
C SER A 14 -9.20 -3.45 11.23
N MET A 15 -9.63 -3.61 12.47
CA MET A 15 -10.19 -4.87 12.98
C MET A 15 -11.54 -5.22 12.33
N GLY A 16 -12.36 -4.22 12.05
CA GLY A 16 -13.69 -4.40 11.46
C GLY A 16 -13.70 -4.90 10.02
N ILE A 17 -12.57 -4.80 9.31
CA ILE A 17 -12.44 -5.29 7.92
C ILE A 17 -11.76 -6.67 7.82
N LEU A 18 -11.27 -7.23 8.92
CA LEU A 18 -10.58 -8.53 8.92
C LEU A 18 -11.56 -9.67 8.61
N THR A 19 -11.04 -10.68 7.94
CA THR A 19 -11.74 -11.95 7.69
C THR A 19 -10.94 -13.13 8.23
N THR A 20 -9.98 -13.62 7.47
CA THR A 20 -9.04 -14.69 7.85
C THR A 20 -7.71 -14.14 8.37
N ASP A 21 -7.54 -12.82 8.33
CA ASP A 21 -6.35 -12.15 8.84
C ASP A 21 -6.15 -12.40 10.33
N LEU A 22 -4.93 -12.64 10.77
CA LEU A 22 -4.57 -12.85 12.17
C LEU A 22 -4.30 -11.53 12.89
N LYS A 23 -3.93 -10.47 12.16
CA LYS A 23 -3.50 -9.19 12.75
C LYS A 23 -4.04 -8.00 11.96
N PRO A 24 -4.47 -6.92 12.64
CA PRO A 24 -4.82 -5.67 11.98
C PRO A 24 -3.58 -5.04 11.33
N LYS A 25 -3.77 -4.48 10.13
CA LYS A 25 -2.70 -3.86 9.35
C LYS A 25 -2.97 -2.37 9.24
N ILE A 26 -2.15 -1.58 9.93
CA ILE A 26 -2.25 -0.13 10.01
C ILE A 26 -0.87 0.46 9.71
N ALA A 27 -0.82 1.53 8.94
CA ALA A 27 0.38 2.33 8.73
C ALA A 27 0.00 3.81 8.74
N MET A 28 0.92 4.66 9.19
CA MET A 28 0.74 6.10 9.19
C MET A 28 2.08 6.80 8.99
N GLU A 29 2.03 7.93 8.31
CA GLU A 29 3.16 8.82 8.08
C GLU A 29 2.71 10.28 8.20
N GLU A 30 3.65 11.13 8.58
CA GLU A 30 3.50 12.58 8.53
C GLU A 30 4.53 13.15 7.55
N CYS A 31 4.12 14.12 6.75
CA CYS A 31 4.96 14.70 5.72
C CYS A 31 4.57 16.14 5.42
N TYR A 32 5.35 16.81 4.59
CA TYR A 32 5.07 18.18 4.21
C TYR A 32 4.62 18.31 2.76
N ILE A 33 3.62 19.15 2.52
CA ILE A 33 3.31 19.68 1.20
C ILE A 33 3.57 21.19 1.22
N GLY A 34 4.69 21.59 0.65
CA GLY A 34 5.22 22.95 0.83
C GLY A 34 5.60 23.18 2.31
N LYS A 35 4.89 24.11 2.97
CA LYS A 35 5.12 24.41 4.41
C LYS A 35 4.07 23.81 5.33
N LYS A 36 3.13 23.03 4.82
CA LYS A 36 2.03 22.45 5.60
C LYS A 36 2.32 21.00 5.94
N LEU A 37 2.24 20.68 7.22
CA LEU A 37 2.27 19.30 7.71
C LEU A 37 0.93 18.64 7.36
N VAL A 38 1.00 17.48 6.73
CA VAL A 38 -0.14 16.62 6.38
C VAL A 38 0.10 15.21 6.88
N LYS A 39 -0.97 14.45 7.05
CA LYS A 39 -0.94 13.09 7.56
C LYS A 39 -1.50 12.12 6.55
N ILE A 40 -0.93 10.91 6.55
CA ILE A 40 -1.41 9.80 5.73
C ILE A 40 -1.67 8.63 6.67
N TYR A 41 -2.89 8.10 6.64
CA TYR A 41 -3.31 6.91 7.37
C TYR A 41 -3.69 5.83 6.37
N GLY A 42 -3.30 4.60 6.66
CA GLY A 42 -3.68 3.46 5.85
C GLY A 42 -4.08 2.27 6.70
N ILE A 43 -5.13 1.59 6.29
CA ILE A 43 -5.53 0.28 6.80
C ILE A 43 -5.65 -0.69 5.64
N ALA A 44 -5.32 -1.95 5.88
CA ALA A 44 -5.48 -3.00 4.88
C ALA A 44 -5.90 -4.32 5.51
N LYS A 45 -6.47 -5.20 4.70
CA LYS A 45 -6.72 -6.60 5.04
C LYS A 45 -6.34 -7.50 3.87
N GLY A 46 -6.03 -8.75 4.15
CA GLY A 46 -5.71 -9.80 3.20
C GLY A 46 -4.75 -10.80 3.79
N SER A 47 -5.00 -12.09 3.59
CA SER A 47 -4.18 -13.20 4.07
C SER A 47 -4.09 -14.38 3.08
N GLY A 48 -5.00 -14.51 2.12
CA GLY A 48 -5.01 -15.53 1.06
C GLY A 48 -5.42 -14.97 -0.30
N MET A 49 -5.21 -15.72 -1.38
CA MET A 49 -5.38 -15.31 -2.78
C MET A 49 -4.63 -14.02 -3.10
N ILE A 50 -3.33 -13.98 -2.75
CA ILE A 50 -2.50 -12.78 -2.93
C ILE A 50 -1.42 -13.06 -3.97
N PHE A 51 -1.68 -12.59 -5.19
CA PHE A 51 -0.76 -12.60 -6.32
C PHE A 51 -0.87 -11.27 -7.11
N PRO A 52 0.18 -10.79 -7.79
CA PRO A 52 0.15 -9.51 -8.52
C PRO A 52 -0.99 -9.39 -9.52
N ASN A 53 -1.46 -8.17 -9.65
CA ASN A 53 -2.63 -7.65 -10.31
C ASN A 53 -3.87 -7.58 -9.42
N MET A 54 -3.60 -7.48 -8.13
CA MET A 54 -4.52 -7.23 -7.02
C MET A 54 -5.55 -8.35 -6.81
N ALA A 55 -5.43 -9.03 -5.66
CA ALA A 55 -6.30 -10.14 -5.32
C ALA A 55 -6.62 -10.16 -3.82
N THR A 56 -7.89 -10.21 -3.44
CA THR A 56 -8.47 -10.32 -2.08
C THR A 56 -7.97 -9.28 -1.06
N THR A 57 -7.22 -8.29 -1.51
CA THR A 57 -6.69 -7.23 -0.66
C THR A 57 -7.61 -6.02 -0.69
N LEU A 58 -8.07 -5.60 0.46
CA LEU A 58 -8.69 -4.28 0.61
C LEU A 58 -7.70 -3.35 1.29
N GLY A 59 -7.45 -2.21 0.67
CA GLY A 59 -6.62 -1.15 1.21
C GLY A 59 -7.35 0.19 1.17
N PHE A 60 -7.37 0.88 2.30
CA PHE A 60 -7.99 2.21 2.41
C PHE A 60 -6.96 3.18 2.95
N ILE A 61 -6.63 4.18 2.14
CA ILE A 61 -5.66 5.22 2.47
C ILE A 61 -6.39 6.55 2.61
N PHE A 62 -6.06 7.31 3.62
CA PHE A 62 -6.68 8.60 3.91
C PHE A 62 -5.59 9.65 4.16
N THR A 63 -5.83 10.86 3.71
CA THR A 63 -4.99 12.02 4.01
C THR A 63 -5.87 13.25 4.28
N ASP A 64 -5.39 14.12 5.15
CA ASP A 64 -6.01 15.42 5.42
C ASP A 64 -5.59 16.51 4.40
N ALA A 65 -4.67 16.19 3.49
CA ALA A 65 -4.18 17.09 2.46
C ALA A 65 -5.27 17.53 1.46
N THR A 66 -5.12 18.71 0.89
CA THR A 66 -5.91 19.18 -0.26
C THR A 66 -5.21 18.77 -1.56
N ILE A 67 -5.65 17.65 -2.13
CA ILE A 67 -5.11 17.09 -3.39
C ILE A 67 -6.27 16.67 -4.27
N SER A 68 -6.20 16.99 -5.57
CA SER A 68 -7.24 16.58 -6.52
C SER A 68 -7.24 15.06 -6.73
N SER A 69 -8.41 14.49 -7.01
CA SER A 69 -8.57 13.06 -7.29
C SER A 69 -7.70 12.57 -8.45
N SER A 70 -7.49 13.41 -9.46
CA SER A 70 -6.61 13.09 -10.60
C SER A 70 -5.16 12.90 -10.17
N ILE A 71 -4.62 13.80 -9.34
CA ILE A 71 -3.25 13.70 -8.81
C ILE A 71 -3.12 12.48 -7.87
N LEU A 72 -4.09 12.29 -6.96
CA LEU A 72 -4.10 11.14 -6.05
C LEU A 72 -4.10 9.81 -6.81
N ASN A 73 -4.93 9.69 -7.84
CA ASN A 73 -5.01 8.47 -8.65
C ASN A 73 -3.69 8.18 -9.38
N GLN A 74 -3.02 9.21 -9.91
CA GLN A 74 -1.71 9.06 -10.55
C GLN A 74 -0.64 8.62 -9.53
N LEU A 75 -0.59 9.23 -8.35
CA LEU A 75 0.33 8.84 -7.28
C LEU A 75 0.08 7.40 -6.81
N LEU A 76 -1.18 7.02 -6.62
CA LEU A 76 -1.53 5.65 -6.24
C LEU A 76 -1.07 4.65 -7.30
N LYS A 77 -1.40 4.87 -8.58
CA LYS A 77 -1.00 3.99 -9.70
C LYS A 77 0.50 3.80 -9.81
N GLN A 78 1.28 4.86 -9.57
CA GLN A 78 2.76 4.77 -9.60
C GLN A 78 3.30 3.93 -8.44
N ASN A 79 2.77 4.12 -7.24
CA ASN A 79 3.28 3.48 -6.03
C ASN A 79 2.79 2.02 -5.87
N ILE A 80 1.58 1.69 -6.32
CA ILE A 80 0.99 0.37 -6.17
C ILE A 80 1.83 -0.72 -6.85
N GLN A 81 2.49 -0.39 -7.98
CA GLN A 81 3.30 -1.34 -8.74
C GLN A 81 4.51 -1.87 -7.96
N LYS A 82 5.04 -1.06 -7.06
CA LYS A 82 6.23 -1.38 -6.22
C LYS A 82 5.87 -1.77 -4.80
N THR A 83 4.58 -1.87 -4.48
CA THR A 83 4.07 -2.19 -3.15
C THR A 83 3.11 -3.37 -3.19
N PHE A 84 1.82 -3.16 -3.29
CA PHE A 84 0.84 -4.25 -3.33
C PHE A 84 0.99 -5.17 -4.54
N ASN A 85 1.37 -4.63 -5.71
CA ASN A 85 1.67 -5.44 -6.89
C ASN A 85 3.10 -6.06 -6.88
N ALA A 86 3.79 -6.02 -5.75
CA ALA A 86 5.11 -6.62 -5.56
C ALA A 86 5.13 -7.66 -4.43
N ILE A 87 3.97 -8.14 -4.00
CA ILE A 87 3.84 -9.23 -3.01
C ILE A 87 3.13 -10.43 -3.62
N SER A 88 3.37 -11.60 -3.04
CA SER A 88 2.67 -12.85 -3.34
C SER A 88 2.63 -13.72 -2.09
N CYS A 89 1.48 -14.35 -1.80
CA CYS A 89 1.34 -15.35 -0.73
C CYS A 89 1.23 -16.76 -1.31
N ASP A 90 0.24 -17.02 -2.13
CA ASP A 90 -0.11 -18.36 -2.64
C ASP A 90 -0.01 -18.49 -4.17
N GLY A 91 0.18 -17.39 -4.88
CA GLY A 91 0.23 -17.38 -6.34
C GLY A 91 -1.12 -17.29 -7.02
N ASP A 92 -2.22 -17.24 -6.26
CA ASP A 92 -3.58 -17.16 -6.79
C ASP A 92 -4.06 -15.71 -6.89
N THR A 93 -4.73 -15.38 -8.00
CA THR A 93 -5.28 -14.04 -8.26
C THR A 93 -6.76 -14.00 -7.92
N SER A 94 -7.18 -13.03 -7.11
CA SER A 94 -8.61 -12.77 -6.84
C SER A 94 -9.21 -11.81 -7.86
N THR A 95 -10.53 -11.72 -7.88
CA THR A 95 -11.31 -10.86 -8.78
C THR A 95 -11.76 -9.54 -8.14
N ASN A 96 -11.56 -9.35 -6.82
CA ASN A 96 -12.25 -8.29 -6.05
C ASN A 96 -11.32 -7.41 -5.21
N ASP A 97 -10.10 -7.15 -5.68
CA ASP A 97 -9.18 -6.28 -4.96
C ASP A 97 -9.41 -4.82 -5.17
N MET A 98 -9.20 -4.08 -4.12
CA MET A 98 -9.28 -2.63 -4.18
C MET A 98 -8.28 -1.96 -3.25
N VAL A 99 -7.51 -1.02 -3.77
CA VAL A 99 -6.81 -0.03 -2.96
C VAL A 99 -7.33 1.35 -3.33
N SER A 100 -7.92 2.04 -2.37
CA SER A 100 -8.50 3.36 -2.55
C SER A 100 -7.76 4.40 -1.72
N ILE A 101 -7.64 5.62 -2.24
CA ILE A 101 -7.07 6.76 -1.52
C ILE A 101 -8.07 7.91 -1.51
N PHE A 102 -8.22 8.54 -0.33
CA PHE A 102 -9.14 9.63 -0.07
C PHE A 102 -8.39 10.82 0.53
N ALA A 103 -8.65 12.02 0.01
CA ALA A 103 -8.19 13.28 0.59
C ALA A 103 -9.39 14.04 1.15
N THR A 104 -9.32 14.43 2.43
CA THR A 104 -10.41 15.17 3.08
C THR A 104 -10.36 16.66 2.80
N GLY A 105 -9.17 17.19 2.47
CA GLY A 105 -8.96 18.62 2.23
C GLY A 105 -8.99 19.46 3.50
N GLU A 106 -8.86 18.86 4.68
CA GLU A 106 -8.89 19.56 5.96
C GLU A 106 -7.68 20.50 6.12
N VAL A 107 -6.53 20.07 5.65
CA VAL A 107 -5.31 20.89 5.61
C VAL A 107 -5.23 21.61 4.28
N LEU A 108 -5.41 22.95 4.32
CA LEU A 108 -5.24 23.82 3.16
C LEU A 108 -3.75 23.99 2.83
N ASN A 109 -3.22 23.09 2.05
CA ASN A 109 -1.85 23.17 1.54
C ASN A 109 -1.78 23.99 0.23
N SER A 110 -0.55 24.24 -0.23
CA SER A 110 -0.32 24.93 -1.50
C SER A 110 -1.04 24.26 -2.67
N ASN A 111 -1.55 25.06 -3.59
CA ASN A 111 -2.16 24.54 -4.81
C ASN A 111 -1.16 23.65 -5.59
N LEU A 112 -1.64 22.51 -6.05
CA LEU A 112 -0.87 21.49 -6.76
C LEU A 112 -1.36 21.42 -8.21
N ILE A 113 -0.45 21.60 -9.15
CA ILE A 113 -0.77 21.69 -10.57
C ILE A 113 -0.71 20.32 -11.25
N SER A 114 0.23 19.48 -10.82
CA SER A 114 0.43 18.15 -11.43
C SER A 114 1.10 17.17 -10.46
N VAL A 115 1.11 15.89 -10.83
CA VAL A 115 1.84 14.84 -10.07
C VAL A 115 3.35 15.07 -10.01
N LYS A 116 3.90 15.89 -10.94
CA LYS A 116 5.34 16.23 -11.00
C LYS A 116 5.70 17.45 -10.15
N ASP A 117 4.76 18.04 -9.47
CA ASP A 117 5.04 19.20 -8.59
C ASP A 117 6.03 18.78 -7.50
N LYS A 118 7.13 19.52 -7.39
CA LYS A 118 8.20 19.25 -6.41
C LYS A 118 7.69 19.25 -4.96
N LYS A 119 6.63 20.00 -4.67
CA LYS A 119 6.00 20.03 -3.35
C LYS A 119 5.39 18.68 -2.94
N LEU A 120 5.12 17.79 -3.89
CA LEU A 120 4.60 16.44 -3.65
C LEU A 120 5.69 15.40 -3.36
N SER A 121 6.97 15.74 -3.45
CA SER A 121 8.07 14.77 -3.29
C SER A 121 8.01 14.06 -1.94
N ASP A 122 7.86 14.82 -0.86
CA ASP A 122 7.77 14.28 0.50
C ASP A 122 6.49 13.46 0.70
N PHE A 123 5.35 13.99 0.27
CA PHE A 123 4.07 13.28 0.30
C PHE A 123 4.13 11.96 -0.49
N ASN A 124 4.71 11.97 -1.68
CA ASN A 124 4.83 10.76 -2.50
C ASN A 124 5.72 9.69 -1.83
N SER A 125 6.81 10.11 -1.21
CA SER A 125 7.69 9.21 -0.45
C SER A 125 6.97 8.60 0.76
N SER A 126 6.23 9.40 1.50
CA SER A 126 5.46 8.96 2.67
C SER A 126 4.28 8.06 2.26
N LEU A 127 3.59 8.39 1.16
CA LEU A 127 2.56 7.51 0.58
C LEU A 127 3.15 6.14 0.19
N PHE A 128 4.31 6.14 -0.46
CA PHE A 128 5.02 4.90 -0.78
C PHE A 128 5.36 4.09 0.49
N ASN A 129 5.83 4.74 1.56
CA ASN A 129 6.15 4.07 2.81
C ASN A 129 4.91 3.44 3.47
N VAL A 130 3.78 4.16 3.51
CA VAL A 130 2.51 3.63 4.01
C VAL A 130 2.08 2.40 3.21
N LEU A 131 2.02 2.51 1.88
CA LEU A 131 1.63 1.41 1.00
C LEU A 131 2.58 0.21 1.14
N LYS A 132 3.89 0.44 1.21
CA LYS A 132 4.91 -0.61 1.39
C LYS A 132 4.79 -1.29 2.74
N SER A 133 4.53 -0.53 3.81
CA SER A 133 4.32 -1.09 5.15
C SER A 133 3.10 -2.00 5.18
N LEU A 134 1.97 -1.55 4.60
CA LEU A 134 0.74 -2.33 4.52
C LEU A 134 0.93 -3.60 3.68
N ALA A 135 1.52 -3.48 2.49
CA ALA A 135 1.79 -4.62 1.61
C ALA A 135 2.66 -5.68 2.28
N LYS A 136 3.73 -5.26 2.99
CA LYS A 136 4.56 -6.20 3.77
C LYS A 136 3.79 -6.90 4.88
N ARG A 137 2.91 -6.19 5.58
CA ARG A 137 2.08 -6.77 6.66
C ARG A 137 1.05 -7.74 6.09
N VAL A 138 0.48 -7.48 4.91
CA VAL A 138 -0.39 -8.41 4.19
C VAL A 138 0.38 -9.68 3.83
N ALA A 139 1.56 -9.57 3.22
CA ALA A 139 2.38 -10.73 2.86
C ALA A 139 2.88 -11.54 4.07
N ALA A 140 3.18 -10.87 5.19
CA ALA A 140 3.63 -11.52 6.42
C ALA A 140 2.51 -12.23 7.20
N ASP A 141 1.25 -11.90 6.91
CA ASP A 141 0.06 -12.47 7.55
C ASP A 141 -0.67 -13.46 6.60
N GLY A 142 0.03 -13.98 5.60
CA GLY A 142 -0.49 -15.01 4.69
C GLY A 142 -0.96 -16.25 5.43
N GLU A 143 -2.04 -16.90 4.96
CA GLU A 143 -2.58 -18.12 5.56
C GLU A 143 -1.48 -19.20 5.68
N GLY A 144 -1.28 -19.69 6.90
CA GLY A 144 -0.23 -20.69 7.19
C GLY A 144 1.20 -20.17 7.12
N ALA A 145 1.42 -18.87 6.89
CA ALA A 145 2.76 -18.32 6.77
C ALA A 145 3.52 -18.35 8.10
N THR A 146 4.66 -19.02 8.10
CA THR A 146 5.60 -19.06 9.23
C THR A 146 6.80 -18.15 9.03
N LYS A 147 7.04 -17.70 7.79
CA LYS A 147 8.20 -16.89 7.40
C LYS A 147 7.81 -15.81 6.40
N PHE A 148 8.51 -14.69 6.49
CA PHE A 148 8.45 -13.62 5.47
C PHE A 148 9.73 -13.67 4.63
N ILE A 149 9.59 -13.96 3.33
CA ILE A 149 10.70 -14.05 2.39
C ILE A 149 10.79 -12.75 1.59
N SER A 150 11.97 -12.15 1.56
CA SER A 150 12.24 -10.98 0.71
C SER A 150 13.20 -11.36 -0.40
N ILE A 151 12.74 -11.22 -1.65
CA ILE A 151 13.52 -11.54 -2.85
C ILE A 151 14.01 -10.24 -3.47
N LYS A 152 15.31 -10.15 -3.71
CA LYS A 152 15.95 -8.99 -4.33
C LYS A 152 16.77 -9.44 -5.54
N VAL A 153 16.29 -9.11 -6.74
CA VAL A 153 17.00 -9.36 -8.00
C VAL A 153 17.76 -8.09 -8.40
N LYS A 154 19.04 -8.24 -8.75
CA LYS A 154 19.92 -7.13 -9.16
C LYS A 154 20.54 -7.45 -10.52
N ASN A 155 21.04 -6.40 -11.17
CA ASN A 155 21.81 -6.49 -12.43
C ASN A 155 21.02 -7.10 -13.61
N CYS A 156 19.69 -6.98 -13.62
CA CYS A 156 18.87 -7.29 -14.79
C CYS A 156 18.91 -6.16 -15.81
N LYS A 157 18.71 -6.51 -17.09
CA LYS A 157 18.63 -5.52 -18.17
C LYS A 157 17.45 -4.56 -17.99
N THR A 158 16.31 -5.05 -17.51
CA THR A 158 15.11 -4.26 -17.30
C THR A 158 14.48 -4.54 -15.94
N GLU A 159 13.72 -3.58 -15.41
CA GLU A 159 12.92 -3.77 -14.19
C GLU A 159 11.84 -4.87 -14.39
N GLN A 160 11.34 -5.02 -15.61
CA GLN A 160 10.36 -6.03 -15.95
C GLN A 160 10.93 -7.45 -15.87
N ASP A 161 12.17 -7.66 -16.33
CA ASP A 161 12.84 -8.95 -16.19
C ASP A 161 13.13 -9.28 -14.73
N ALA A 162 13.61 -8.30 -13.95
CA ALA A 162 13.80 -8.46 -12.53
C ALA A 162 12.51 -8.86 -11.82
N LYS A 163 11.37 -8.26 -12.19
CA LYS A 163 10.05 -8.59 -11.65
C LYS A 163 9.64 -10.02 -12.02
N LYS A 164 9.78 -10.43 -13.28
CA LYS A 164 9.46 -11.81 -13.73
C LYS A 164 10.27 -12.84 -12.95
N ILE A 165 11.59 -12.65 -12.82
CA ILE A 165 12.47 -13.54 -12.07
C ILE A 165 12.05 -13.60 -10.60
N SER A 166 11.81 -12.44 -9.96
CA SER A 166 11.39 -12.38 -8.57
C SER A 166 10.11 -13.16 -8.31
N PHE A 167 9.11 -13.04 -9.19
CA PHE A 167 7.85 -13.77 -9.05
C PHE A 167 7.95 -15.25 -9.36
N SER A 168 8.78 -15.65 -10.31
CA SER A 168 9.08 -17.06 -10.55
C SER A 168 9.66 -17.73 -9.30
N ILE A 169 10.57 -17.06 -8.61
CA ILE A 169 11.13 -17.54 -7.33
C ILE A 169 10.06 -17.51 -6.23
N ALA A 170 9.32 -16.40 -6.09
CA ALA A 170 8.34 -16.20 -5.03
C ALA A 170 7.18 -17.21 -5.09
N ASN A 171 6.82 -17.68 -6.29
CA ASN A 171 5.72 -18.62 -6.51
C ASN A 171 6.17 -20.07 -6.65
N SER A 172 7.47 -20.34 -6.52
CA SER A 172 7.98 -21.69 -6.55
C SER A 172 7.58 -22.45 -5.25
N PRO A 173 6.88 -23.58 -5.35
CA PRO A 173 6.57 -24.41 -4.18
C PRO A 173 7.83 -24.85 -3.44
N LEU A 174 8.92 -25.13 -4.16
CA LEU A 174 10.21 -25.54 -3.56
C LEU A 174 10.87 -24.45 -2.71
N VAL A 175 10.54 -23.18 -2.93
CA VAL A 175 11.04 -22.05 -2.13
C VAL A 175 10.15 -21.80 -0.93
N LYS A 176 8.87 -22.16 -1.02
CA LYS A 176 7.85 -21.90 0.03
C LYS A 176 7.75 -23.04 1.06
N THR A 177 8.21 -24.21 0.73
CA THR A 177 8.33 -25.34 1.67
C THR A 177 9.65 -25.26 2.42
#